data_affc448b28ac661dba0f7ee0b8b0d9c6
#
_entry.id   affc448b28ac661dba0f7ee0b8b0d9c6
#
_cell.length_a   1.000
_cell.length_b   1.000
_cell.length_c   1.000
_cell.angle_alpha   90.00
_cell.angle_beta   90.00
_cell.angle_gamma   90.00
#
_symmetry.space_group_name_H-M   'P 1'
#
loop_
_entity.id
_entity.type
_entity.pdbx_description
1 polymer ?
#
loop_
_entity_poly.entity_id
_entity_poly.type
_entity_poly.pdbx_seq_one_letter_code
_entity_poly.pdbx_strand_id
1 'polypeptide(L)'
;MDIVSTFLGAHAVPQEYGGRTDDYVDFIIREVMPAVVQNRLAEFCDVFCEQGVFSIGQSRRLLTAAREMGLALKLHADEIVPLGGAGLAADLSAVSADHLLHASDADIRAMADKGVVATLLPLTAFALKEPYARGREMIDAGCAVALATDLNPGSCFSGSIPLTFALACIYMKMSIEEAITALTLNGAAALNRADSIGSIEVGKKGDFVVLNTDNYHFLPYYVGMNCVHTTVKEGVLYPVL
;
A
#
# COMPACT_ATOMS: atom_id res chain seq x y z
N MET A 1 -9.69 -5.34 15.65
CA MET A 1 -8.87 -4.86 14.50
C MET A 1 -9.83 -4.22 13.52
N ASP A 2 -9.51 -3.02 13.01
CA ASP A 2 -10.31 -2.39 11.96
C ASP A 2 -9.85 -2.92 10.61
N ILE A 3 -10.78 -3.11 9.67
CA ILE A 3 -10.51 -3.61 8.34
C ILE A 3 -10.99 -2.58 7.32
N VAL A 4 -10.17 -2.29 6.33
CA VAL A 4 -10.52 -1.50 5.15
C VAL A 4 -10.48 -2.44 3.95
N SER A 5 -11.64 -2.72 3.37
CA SER A 5 -11.78 -3.70 2.30
C SER A 5 -11.41 -3.09 0.95
N THR A 6 -10.63 -3.84 0.17
CA THR A 6 -10.27 -3.49 -1.21
C THR A 6 -10.75 -4.58 -2.16
N PHE A 7 -11.45 -4.22 -3.23
CA PHE A 7 -11.79 -5.13 -4.31
C PHE A 7 -10.57 -5.32 -5.21
N LEU A 8 -10.04 -6.54 -5.24
CA LEU A 8 -8.84 -6.95 -5.98
C LEU A 8 -9.15 -8.05 -7.00
N GLY A 9 -10.28 -7.95 -7.72
CA GLY A 9 -10.66 -8.91 -8.76
C GLY A 9 -9.69 -8.92 -9.95
N ALA A 10 -9.03 -7.79 -10.21
CA ALA A 10 -8.04 -7.65 -11.28
C ALA A 10 -6.61 -7.85 -10.78
N HIS A 11 -6.35 -8.95 -10.07
CA HIS A 11 -5.00 -9.34 -9.66
C HIS A 11 -4.41 -10.44 -10.57
N ALA A 12 -5.24 -11.32 -11.06
CA ALA A 12 -4.84 -12.36 -12.02
C ALA A 12 -5.98 -12.61 -13.03
N VAL A 13 -5.62 -13.02 -14.24
CA VAL A 13 -6.60 -13.42 -15.26
C VAL A 13 -6.94 -14.90 -15.05
N PRO A 14 -8.20 -15.26 -14.76
CA PRO A 14 -8.62 -16.64 -14.60
C PRO A 14 -8.36 -17.49 -15.86
N GLN A 15 -8.12 -18.76 -15.68
CA GLN A 15 -7.77 -19.67 -16.77
C GLN A 15 -8.79 -19.69 -17.91
N GLU A 16 -10.09 -19.59 -17.58
CA GLU A 16 -11.19 -19.51 -18.55
C GLU A 16 -11.16 -18.25 -19.42
N TYR A 17 -10.43 -17.22 -19.01
CA TYR A 17 -10.21 -15.99 -19.78
C TYR A 17 -8.81 -15.93 -20.39
N GLY A 18 -8.04 -17.01 -20.37
CA GLY A 18 -6.69 -17.08 -20.94
C GLY A 18 -6.62 -16.52 -22.35
N GLY A 19 -5.76 -15.50 -22.59
CA GLY A 19 -5.65 -14.78 -23.85
C GLY A 19 -6.81 -13.82 -24.19
N ARG A 20 -7.78 -13.67 -23.29
CA ARG A 20 -8.95 -12.77 -23.44
C ARG A 20 -9.09 -11.82 -22.25
N THR A 21 -8.00 -11.15 -21.89
CA THR A 21 -7.95 -10.27 -20.71
C THR A 21 -8.96 -9.12 -20.81
N ASP A 22 -9.22 -8.60 -22.03
CA ASP A 22 -10.22 -7.55 -22.22
C ASP A 22 -11.64 -8.04 -21.91
N ASP A 23 -12.00 -9.28 -22.28
CA ASP A 23 -13.30 -9.87 -21.92
C ASP A 23 -13.44 -10.00 -20.39
N TYR A 24 -12.35 -10.35 -19.70
CA TYR A 24 -12.35 -10.42 -18.24
C TYR A 24 -12.50 -9.05 -17.59
N VAL A 25 -11.83 -8.03 -18.09
CA VAL A 25 -12.01 -6.64 -17.64
C VAL A 25 -13.47 -6.20 -17.85
N ASP A 26 -14.07 -6.51 -19.02
CA ASP A 26 -15.46 -6.22 -19.29
C ASP A 26 -16.42 -6.95 -18.34
N PHE A 27 -16.14 -8.22 -18.03
CA PHE A 27 -16.92 -8.99 -17.06
C PHE A 27 -16.82 -8.37 -15.65
N ILE A 28 -15.61 -8.00 -15.19
CA ILE A 28 -15.45 -7.32 -13.90
C ILE A 28 -16.28 -6.04 -13.85
N ILE A 29 -16.19 -5.20 -14.88
CA ILE A 29 -16.88 -3.89 -14.90
C ILE A 29 -18.39 -4.05 -14.95
N ARG A 30 -18.91 -4.99 -15.74
CA ARG A 30 -20.35 -5.11 -15.98
C ARG A 30 -21.09 -5.95 -14.95
N GLU A 31 -20.43 -6.96 -14.40
CA GLU A 31 -21.09 -7.96 -13.55
C GLU A 31 -20.59 -7.93 -12.09
N VAL A 32 -19.26 -7.95 -11.91
CA VAL A 32 -18.69 -8.16 -10.55
C VAL A 32 -18.68 -6.86 -9.75
N MET A 33 -18.16 -5.79 -10.32
CA MET A 33 -17.99 -4.51 -9.62
C MET A 33 -19.33 -3.89 -9.18
N PRO A 34 -20.42 -3.93 -9.98
CA PRO A 34 -21.73 -3.48 -9.50
C PRO A 34 -22.22 -4.27 -8.28
N ALA A 35 -21.98 -5.58 -8.23
CA ALA A 35 -22.35 -6.41 -7.08
C ALA A 35 -21.52 -6.05 -5.84
N VAL A 36 -20.21 -5.77 -6.00
CA VAL A 36 -19.33 -5.30 -4.93
C VAL A 36 -19.86 -4.00 -4.33
N VAL A 37 -20.19 -3.03 -5.16
CA VAL A 37 -20.70 -1.71 -4.75
C VAL A 37 -22.09 -1.82 -4.11
N GLN A 38 -23.01 -2.54 -4.74
CA GLN A 38 -24.39 -2.71 -4.25
C GLN A 38 -24.40 -3.34 -2.84
N ASN A 39 -23.54 -4.32 -2.61
CA ASN A 39 -23.44 -5.02 -1.34
C ASN A 39 -22.44 -4.37 -0.36
N ARG A 40 -21.81 -3.24 -0.72
CA ARG A 40 -20.82 -2.50 0.11
C ARG A 40 -19.68 -3.41 0.60
N LEU A 41 -19.16 -4.25 -0.28
CA LEU A 41 -18.13 -5.23 0.07
C LEU A 41 -16.72 -4.63 0.11
N ALA A 42 -16.50 -3.49 -0.54
CA ALA A 42 -15.22 -2.81 -0.56
C ALA A 42 -15.38 -1.27 -0.62
N GLU A 43 -14.36 -0.58 -0.13
CA GLU A 43 -14.22 0.88 -0.20
C GLU A 43 -13.28 1.29 -1.33
N PHE A 44 -12.38 0.39 -1.70
CA PHE A 44 -11.35 0.60 -2.72
C PHE A 44 -11.46 -0.42 -3.84
N CYS A 45 -10.94 -0.06 -5.00
CA CYS A 45 -10.64 -0.97 -6.10
C CYS A 45 -9.15 -0.89 -6.41
N ASP A 46 -8.52 -2.04 -6.59
CA ASP A 46 -7.12 -2.17 -6.93
C ASP A 46 -6.95 -3.03 -8.19
N VAL A 47 -5.86 -2.84 -8.90
CA VAL A 47 -5.49 -3.60 -10.08
C VAL A 47 -3.99 -3.90 -10.09
N PHE A 48 -3.62 -5.11 -10.47
CA PHE A 48 -2.22 -5.47 -10.72
C PHE A 48 -1.82 -4.99 -12.11
N CYS A 49 -1.38 -3.73 -12.17
CA CYS A 49 -0.94 -3.07 -13.40
C CYS A 49 0.49 -3.47 -13.73
N GLU A 50 0.66 -4.61 -14.41
CA GLU A 50 1.97 -5.20 -14.66
C GLU A 50 2.03 -5.90 -16.00
N GLN A 51 3.24 -5.98 -16.58
CA GLN A 51 3.46 -6.67 -17.86
C GLN A 51 3.05 -8.14 -17.77
N GLY A 52 2.20 -8.58 -18.69
CA GLY A 52 1.69 -9.94 -18.72
C GLY A 52 0.50 -10.21 -17.81
N VAL A 53 0.04 -9.21 -17.04
CA VAL A 53 -1.16 -9.29 -16.20
C VAL A 53 -2.22 -8.32 -16.73
N PHE A 54 -2.23 -7.06 -16.26
CA PHE A 54 -3.11 -6.02 -16.81
C PHE A 54 -2.28 -4.84 -17.33
N SER A 55 -2.48 -4.51 -18.61
CA SER A 55 -1.84 -3.38 -19.26
C SER A 55 -2.33 -2.03 -18.68
N ILE A 56 -1.59 -0.96 -18.93
CA ILE A 56 -1.98 0.43 -18.58
C ILE A 56 -3.40 0.76 -19.10
N GLY A 57 -3.73 0.35 -20.34
CA GLY A 57 -5.05 0.62 -20.93
C GLY A 57 -6.18 -0.14 -20.22
N GLN A 58 -5.98 -1.41 -19.91
CA GLN A 58 -6.93 -2.24 -19.17
C GLN A 58 -7.11 -1.74 -17.73
N SER A 59 -6.02 -1.43 -17.05
CA SER A 59 -6.02 -0.86 -15.70
C SER A 59 -6.75 0.48 -15.65
N ARG A 60 -6.50 1.36 -16.62
CA ARG A 60 -7.20 2.65 -16.74
C ARG A 60 -8.71 2.48 -16.92
N ARG A 61 -9.15 1.56 -17.80
CA ARG A 61 -10.58 1.27 -18.02
C ARG A 61 -11.24 0.82 -16.71
N LEU A 62 -10.64 -0.16 -16.05
CA LEU A 62 -11.19 -0.76 -14.84
C LEU A 62 -11.26 0.26 -13.70
N LEU A 63 -10.19 0.99 -13.44
CA LEU A 63 -10.14 1.98 -12.35
C LEU A 63 -11.02 3.20 -12.65
N THR A 64 -11.18 3.60 -13.91
CA THR A 64 -12.13 4.66 -14.27
C THR A 64 -13.55 4.24 -13.94
N ALA A 65 -13.95 3.02 -14.33
CA ALA A 65 -15.27 2.47 -13.98
C ALA A 65 -15.47 2.35 -12.47
N ALA A 66 -14.43 1.92 -11.72
CA ALA A 66 -14.47 1.83 -10.27
C ALA A 66 -14.75 3.19 -9.61
N ARG A 67 -14.07 4.25 -10.07
CA ARG A 67 -14.29 5.62 -9.59
C ARG A 67 -15.68 6.12 -9.90
N GLU A 68 -16.20 5.86 -11.11
CA GLU A 68 -17.57 6.24 -11.50
C GLU A 68 -18.63 5.54 -10.64
N MET A 69 -18.31 4.37 -10.09
CA MET A 69 -19.16 3.63 -9.16
C MET A 69 -18.91 4.02 -7.68
N GLY A 70 -18.00 4.97 -7.40
CA GLY A 70 -17.76 5.51 -6.07
C GLY A 70 -16.70 4.78 -5.25
N LEU A 71 -15.91 3.88 -5.83
CA LEU A 71 -14.77 3.26 -5.16
C LEU A 71 -13.53 4.18 -5.23
N ALA A 72 -12.76 4.24 -4.15
CA ALA A 72 -11.45 4.85 -4.16
C ALA A 72 -10.43 3.94 -4.87
N LEU A 73 -9.35 4.52 -5.41
CA LEU A 73 -8.46 3.78 -6.32
C LEU A 73 -7.12 3.48 -5.67
N LYS A 74 -6.61 2.29 -5.94
CA LYS A 74 -5.25 1.82 -5.65
C LYS A 74 -4.68 1.10 -6.87
N LEU A 75 -3.36 0.94 -6.91
CA LEU A 75 -2.68 0.13 -7.93
C LEU A 75 -1.47 -0.60 -7.33
N HIS A 76 -1.28 -1.86 -7.69
CA HIS A 76 0.04 -2.47 -7.73
C HIS A 76 0.73 -1.94 -8.99
N ALA A 77 1.89 -1.31 -8.85
CA ALA A 77 2.49 -0.54 -9.94
C ALA A 77 4.01 -0.73 -9.99
N ASP A 78 4.52 -0.97 -11.20
CA ASP A 78 5.97 -1.01 -11.46
C ASP A 78 6.74 -1.93 -10.48
N GLU A 79 6.14 -3.08 -10.14
CA GLU A 79 6.72 -4.07 -9.24
C GLU A 79 7.78 -4.91 -9.95
N ILE A 80 7.47 -5.43 -11.14
CA ILE A 80 8.33 -6.37 -11.89
C ILE A 80 9.10 -5.64 -12.99
N VAL A 81 8.42 -4.74 -13.73
CA VAL A 81 9.03 -3.94 -14.78
C VAL A 81 8.57 -2.49 -14.75
N PRO A 82 9.33 -1.54 -15.32
CA PRO A 82 8.92 -0.12 -15.40
C PRO A 82 7.83 0.06 -16.46
N LEU A 83 6.59 -0.31 -16.15
CA LEU A 83 5.45 -0.24 -17.07
C LEU A 83 4.83 1.16 -17.13
N GLY A 84 5.00 1.99 -16.08
CA GLY A 84 4.38 3.30 -15.93
C GLY A 84 3.07 3.27 -15.14
N GLY A 85 2.89 2.27 -14.29
CA GLY A 85 1.76 2.15 -13.36
C GLY A 85 1.70 3.30 -12.37
N ALA A 86 2.85 3.77 -11.87
CA ALA A 86 2.95 4.93 -11.00
C ALA A 86 2.42 6.21 -11.67
N GLY A 87 2.75 6.43 -12.95
CA GLY A 87 2.20 7.51 -13.76
C GLY A 87 0.69 7.40 -13.94
N LEU A 88 0.17 6.19 -14.16
CA LEU A 88 -1.27 5.94 -14.23
C LEU A 88 -1.96 6.28 -12.90
N ALA A 89 -1.36 5.93 -11.76
CA ALA A 89 -1.89 6.28 -10.44
C ALA A 89 -2.01 7.80 -10.26
N ALA A 90 -0.99 8.55 -10.69
CA ALA A 90 -1.00 10.01 -10.69
C ALA A 90 -2.09 10.58 -11.59
N ASP A 91 -2.21 10.10 -12.83
CA ASP A 91 -3.23 10.52 -13.80
C ASP A 91 -4.66 10.32 -13.25
N LEU A 92 -4.88 9.21 -12.57
CA LEU A 92 -6.18 8.88 -12.00
C LEU A 92 -6.39 9.49 -10.61
N SER A 93 -5.41 10.20 -10.05
CA SER A 93 -5.45 10.68 -8.66
C SER A 93 -5.85 9.55 -7.70
N ALA A 94 -5.18 8.40 -7.82
CA ALA A 94 -5.38 7.28 -6.93
C ALA A 94 -4.98 7.67 -5.50
N VAL A 95 -5.54 6.98 -4.50
CA VAL A 95 -5.17 7.21 -3.10
C VAL A 95 -3.76 6.71 -2.82
N SER A 96 -3.41 5.53 -3.34
CA SER A 96 -2.05 4.99 -3.26
C SER A 96 -1.66 4.23 -4.51
N ALA A 97 -0.34 4.09 -4.70
CA ALA A 97 0.27 3.12 -5.59
C ALA A 97 1.28 2.29 -4.79
N ASP A 98 1.24 0.99 -4.98
CA ASP A 98 1.91 0.03 -4.13
C ASP A 98 3.10 -0.62 -4.89
N HIS A 99 4.15 -1.09 -4.17
CA HIS A 99 5.44 -1.64 -4.62
C HIS A 99 6.42 -0.59 -5.17
N LEU A 100 6.26 -0.12 -6.39
CA LEU A 100 7.01 0.99 -7.02
C LEU A 100 8.52 0.73 -7.18
N LEU A 101 8.96 -0.55 -7.28
CA LEU A 101 10.37 -0.92 -7.37
C LEU A 101 11.05 -0.27 -8.58
N HIS A 102 10.32 -0.17 -9.69
CA HIS A 102 10.80 0.30 -10.99
C HIS A 102 10.16 1.62 -11.44
N ALA A 103 9.45 2.34 -10.55
CA ALA A 103 8.83 3.62 -10.89
C ALA A 103 9.86 4.62 -11.42
N SER A 104 9.53 5.33 -12.50
CA SER A 104 10.43 6.33 -13.10
C SER A 104 10.48 7.63 -12.28
N ASP A 105 11.55 8.44 -12.46
CA ASP A 105 11.64 9.75 -11.80
C ASP A 105 10.52 10.71 -12.19
N ALA A 106 10.02 10.58 -13.43
CA ALA A 106 8.90 11.38 -13.91
C ALA A 106 7.61 11.00 -13.21
N ASP A 107 7.37 9.69 -13.05
CA ASP A 107 6.17 9.17 -12.40
C ASP A 107 6.19 9.42 -10.90
N ILE A 108 7.34 9.30 -10.24
CA ILE A 108 7.52 9.68 -8.83
C ILE A 108 7.14 11.14 -8.61
N ARG A 109 7.63 12.07 -9.46
CA ARG A 109 7.26 13.48 -9.38
C ARG A 109 5.77 13.71 -9.64
N ALA A 110 5.19 13.01 -10.62
CA ALA A 110 3.76 13.09 -10.90
C ALA A 110 2.91 12.62 -9.71
N MET A 111 3.31 11.53 -9.04
CA MET A 111 2.65 11.06 -7.80
C MET A 111 2.74 12.11 -6.68
N ALA A 112 3.93 12.71 -6.47
CA ALA A 112 4.11 13.76 -5.48
C ALA A 112 3.20 14.97 -5.75
N ASP A 113 3.16 15.46 -7.00
CA ASP A 113 2.32 16.59 -7.42
C ASP A 113 0.82 16.32 -7.25
N LYS A 114 0.40 15.06 -7.34
CA LYS A 114 -1.00 14.63 -7.19
C LYS A 114 -1.36 14.18 -5.79
N GLY A 115 -0.40 14.10 -4.87
CA GLY A 115 -0.62 13.63 -3.50
C GLY A 115 -0.95 12.14 -3.41
N VAL A 116 -0.52 11.34 -4.39
CA VAL A 116 -0.66 9.88 -4.34
C VAL A 116 0.32 9.31 -3.32
N VAL A 117 -0.17 8.52 -2.38
CA VAL A 117 0.69 7.88 -1.37
C VAL A 117 1.49 6.74 -2.03
N ALA A 118 2.80 6.77 -1.88
CA ALA A 118 3.69 5.69 -2.29
C ALA A 118 3.74 4.62 -1.20
N THR A 119 3.04 3.51 -1.35
CA THR A 119 3.05 2.41 -0.37
C THR A 119 4.14 1.42 -0.71
N LEU A 120 5.21 1.39 0.09
CA LEU A 120 6.37 0.56 -0.15
C LEU A 120 6.32 -0.70 0.70
N LEU A 121 6.69 -1.82 0.07
CA LEU A 121 6.50 -3.19 0.58
C LEU A 121 7.84 -3.93 0.68
N PRO A 122 8.76 -3.48 1.58
CA PRO A 122 10.11 -4.02 1.61
C PRO A 122 10.21 -5.50 2.00
N LEU A 123 9.20 -6.07 2.69
CA LEU A 123 9.20 -7.51 2.99
C LEU A 123 9.00 -8.35 1.74
N THR A 124 8.16 -7.92 0.80
CA THR A 124 7.93 -8.62 -0.47
C THR A 124 9.19 -8.57 -1.33
N ALA A 125 9.80 -7.38 -1.48
CA ALA A 125 11.08 -7.26 -2.17
C ALA A 125 12.17 -8.17 -1.56
N PHE A 126 12.24 -8.22 -0.22
CA PHE A 126 13.16 -9.10 0.50
C PHE A 126 12.88 -10.59 0.23
N ALA A 127 11.62 -11.01 0.32
CA ALA A 127 11.22 -12.41 0.13
C ALA A 127 11.48 -12.90 -1.29
N LEU A 128 11.25 -12.05 -2.28
CA LEU A 128 11.46 -12.33 -3.71
C LEU A 128 12.90 -12.08 -4.17
N LYS A 129 13.76 -11.48 -3.33
CA LYS A 129 15.13 -11.06 -3.67
C LYS A 129 15.18 -10.01 -4.78
N GLU A 130 14.17 -9.16 -4.83
CA GLU A 130 14.07 -8.06 -5.76
C GLU A 130 14.77 -6.79 -5.22
N PRO A 131 15.10 -5.81 -6.07
CA PRO A 131 15.59 -4.51 -5.60
C PRO A 131 14.54 -3.82 -4.73
N TYR A 132 14.99 -3.00 -3.78
CA TYR A 132 14.07 -2.21 -2.97
C TYR A 132 13.61 -0.97 -3.74
N ALA A 133 12.36 -0.55 -3.51
CA ALA A 133 11.87 0.71 -4.00
C ALA A 133 12.70 1.89 -3.48
N ARG A 134 12.79 2.95 -4.26
CA ARG A 134 13.63 4.13 -4.01
C ARG A 134 12.99 5.08 -2.98
N GLY A 135 12.84 4.59 -1.74
CA GLY A 135 12.12 5.31 -0.68
C GLY A 135 12.70 6.70 -0.40
N ARG A 136 14.04 6.83 -0.35
CA ARG A 136 14.70 8.14 -0.14
C ARG A 136 14.35 9.13 -1.24
N GLU A 137 14.49 8.72 -2.50
CA GLU A 137 14.24 9.57 -3.65
C GLU A 137 12.76 9.98 -3.75
N MET A 138 11.83 9.09 -3.36
CA MET A 138 10.41 9.40 -3.31
C MET A 138 10.09 10.45 -2.24
N ILE A 139 10.69 10.33 -1.06
CA ILE A 139 10.53 11.34 0.01
C ILE A 139 11.13 12.68 -0.43
N ASP A 140 12.33 12.67 -1.01
CA ASP A 140 13.00 13.89 -1.49
C ASP A 140 12.24 14.57 -2.63
N ALA A 141 11.48 13.79 -3.43
CA ALA A 141 10.57 14.31 -4.45
C ALA A 141 9.25 14.85 -3.88
N GLY A 142 8.98 14.67 -2.58
CA GLY A 142 7.77 15.14 -1.89
C GLY A 142 6.62 14.14 -1.82
N CYS A 143 6.84 12.86 -2.16
CA CYS A 143 5.83 11.84 -1.95
C CYS A 143 5.60 11.58 -0.46
N ALA A 144 4.34 11.45 -0.06
CA ALA A 144 4.00 10.77 1.18
C ALA A 144 4.29 9.28 1.01
N VAL A 145 5.26 8.75 1.75
CA VAL A 145 5.60 7.32 1.71
C VAL A 145 4.91 6.60 2.86
N ALA A 146 4.17 5.54 2.56
CA ALA A 146 3.64 4.57 3.52
C ALA A 146 4.43 3.26 3.47
N LEU A 147 4.40 2.50 4.55
CA LEU A 147 5.00 1.17 4.65
C LEU A 147 3.94 0.15 5.05
N ALA A 148 3.97 -1.03 4.46
CA ALA A 148 3.13 -2.16 4.82
C ALA A 148 3.88 -3.48 4.68
N THR A 149 3.30 -4.56 5.19
CA THR A 149 3.93 -5.90 5.18
C THR A 149 3.66 -6.67 3.91
N ASP A 150 2.57 -6.36 3.24
CA ASP A 150 2.09 -7.15 2.11
C ASP A 150 1.94 -8.64 2.48
N LEU A 151 1.39 -8.92 3.66
CA LEU A 151 1.18 -10.30 4.10
C LEU A 151 0.22 -11.02 3.15
N ASN A 152 0.74 -11.93 2.36
CA ASN A 152 -0.04 -12.74 1.43
C ASN A 152 0.58 -14.14 1.26
N PRO A 153 -0.19 -15.16 0.85
CA PRO A 153 0.33 -16.53 0.70
C PRO A 153 1.20 -16.74 -0.55
N GLY A 154 1.23 -15.79 -1.48
CA GLY A 154 1.93 -15.93 -2.77
C GLY A 154 3.40 -15.54 -2.71
N SER A 155 3.70 -14.34 -2.22
CA SER A 155 5.03 -13.72 -2.29
C SER A 155 5.64 -13.37 -0.93
N CYS A 156 4.81 -13.08 0.11
CA CYS A 156 5.31 -12.62 1.41
C CYS A 156 4.45 -13.13 2.57
N PHE A 157 4.77 -14.28 3.13
CA PHE A 157 4.04 -14.83 4.29
C PHE A 157 4.64 -14.34 5.61
N SER A 158 4.74 -13.01 5.76
CA SER A 158 5.27 -12.37 6.96
C SER A 158 4.51 -11.09 7.31
N GLY A 159 4.01 -11.01 8.54
CA GLY A 159 3.38 -9.81 9.12
C GLY A 159 4.34 -9.00 10.00
N SER A 160 5.66 -9.15 9.83
CA SER A 160 6.65 -8.53 10.72
C SER A 160 6.83 -7.03 10.46
N ILE A 161 6.10 -6.20 11.17
CA ILE A 161 6.31 -4.74 11.18
C ILE A 161 7.74 -4.37 11.63
N PRO A 162 8.34 -4.99 12.68
CA PRO A 162 9.72 -4.67 13.03
C PRO A 162 10.73 -4.92 11.90
N LEU A 163 10.55 -5.99 11.12
CA LEU A 163 11.43 -6.26 9.97
C LEU A 163 11.15 -5.27 8.82
N THR A 164 9.90 -4.98 8.51
CA THR A 164 9.52 -3.93 7.54
C THR A 164 10.22 -2.61 7.87
N PHE A 165 10.16 -2.20 9.15
CA PHE A 165 10.80 -0.98 9.65
C PHE A 165 12.32 -0.99 9.44
N ALA A 166 12.97 -2.08 9.84
CA ALA A 166 14.43 -2.20 9.71
C ALA A 166 14.87 -2.16 8.24
N LEU A 167 14.17 -2.87 7.35
CA LEU A 167 14.47 -2.87 5.91
C LEU A 167 14.31 -1.47 5.29
N ALA A 168 13.26 -0.73 5.67
CA ALA A 168 13.04 0.62 5.20
C ALA A 168 14.20 1.56 5.61
N CYS A 169 14.66 1.49 6.85
CA CYS A 169 15.79 2.31 7.33
C CYS A 169 17.11 1.89 6.67
N ILE A 170 17.40 0.59 6.60
CA ILE A 170 18.71 0.07 6.18
C ILE A 170 18.88 0.12 4.65
N TYR A 171 17.88 -0.32 3.89
CA TYR A 171 17.99 -0.47 2.44
C TYR A 171 17.35 0.67 1.66
N MET A 172 16.24 1.22 2.16
CA MET A 172 15.52 2.31 1.46
C MET A 172 15.97 3.69 1.95
N LYS A 173 16.93 3.76 2.89
CA LYS A 173 17.56 4.98 3.42
C LYS A 173 16.56 5.98 4.02
N MET A 174 15.50 5.47 4.60
CA MET A 174 14.56 6.28 5.36
C MET A 174 15.14 6.60 6.74
N SER A 175 14.90 7.81 7.26
CA SER A 175 15.18 8.08 8.68
C SER A 175 14.21 7.30 9.56
N ILE A 176 14.51 7.21 10.83
CA ILE A 176 13.67 6.51 11.80
C ILE A 176 12.30 7.20 11.93
N GLU A 177 12.28 8.53 11.93
CA GLU A 177 11.09 9.35 12.02
C GLU A 177 10.23 9.23 10.75
N GLU A 178 10.86 9.19 9.58
CA GLU A 178 10.17 8.95 8.31
C GLU A 178 9.53 7.56 8.28
N ALA A 179 10.23 6.54 8.74
CA ALA A 179 9.70 5.17 8.81
C ALA A 179 8.56 5.04 9.84
N ILE A 180 8.62 5.74 10.98
CA ILE A 180 7.50 5.82 11.95
C ILE A 180 6.30 6.49 11.28
N THR A 181 6.50 7.64 10.64
CA THR A 181 5.43 8.37 9.94
C THR A 181 4.81 7.52 8.83
N ALA A 182 5.64 6.77 8.10
CA ALA A 182 5.20 5.88 7.03
C ALA A 182 4.33 4.71 7.52
N LEU A 183 4.64 4.16 8.70
CA LEU A 183 3.87 3.09 9.34
C LEU A 183 2.61 3.58 10.08
N THR A 184 2.49 4.88 10.30
CA THR A 184 1.40 5.46 11.11
C THR A 184 0.55 6.42 10.29
N LEU A 185 0.89 7.69 10.22
CA LEU A 185 0.08 8.74 9.58
C LEU A 185 -0.09 8.50 8.08
N ASN A 186 1.00 8.20 7.36
CA ASN A 186 0.95 7.97 5.92
C ASN A 186 0.26 6.63 5.60
N GLY A 187 0.45 5.59 6.43
CA GLY A 187 -0.32 4.35 6.34
C GLY A 187 -1.82 4.58 6.51
N ALA A 188 -2.21 5.45 7.45
CA ALA A 188 -3.60 5.85 7.61
C ALA A 188 -4.11 6.66 6.39
N ALA A 189 -3.26 7.53 5.81
CA ALA A 189 -3.61 8.28 4.60
C ALA A 189 -3.85 7.36 3.40
N ALA A 190 -3.00 6.33 3.22
CA ALA A 190 -3.18 5.30 2.17
C ALA A 190 -4.51 4.52 2.29
N LEU A 191 -5.18 4.61 3.44
CA LEU A 191 -6.47 3.99 3.72
C LEU A 191 -7.62 5.01 3.82
N ASN A 192 -7.41 6.29 3.51
CA ASN A 192 -8.37 7.38 3.74
C ASN A 192 -8.84 7.44 5.21
N ARG A 193 -7.92 7.28 6.17
CA ARG A 193 -8.20 7.26 7.62
C ARG A 193 -7.34 8.24 8.42
N ALA A 194 -6.52 9.07 7.78
CA ALA A 194 -5.63 10.02 8.46
C ALA A 194 -6.35 11.01 9.38
N ASP A 195 -7.63 11.30 9.12
CA ASP A 195 -8.46 12.17 9.97
C ASP A 195 -8.84 11.51 11.31
N SER A 196 -8.79 10.17 11.39
CA SER A 196 -9.28 9.42 12.55
C SER A 196 -8.22 8.60 13.28
N ILE A 197 -7.12 8.23 12.61
CA ILE A 197 -6.01 7.43 13.16
C ILE A 197 -4.66 7.91 12.58
N GLY A 198 -3.57 7.30 13.03
CA GLY A 198 -2.22 7.49 12.48
C GLY A 198 -1.38 8.53 13.22
N SER A 199 -1.98 9.34 14.10
CA SER A 199 -1.25 10.26 14.98
C SER A 199 -1.97 10.41 16.32
N ILE A 200 -1.23 10.85 17.34
CA ILE A 200 -1.77 11.12 18.68
C ILE A 200 -2.22 12.58 18.71
N GLU A 201 -3.48 12.80 18.38
CA GLU A 201 -4.11 14.13 18.31
C GLU A 201 -5.50 14.12 18.95
N VAL A 202 -5.93 15.29 19.45
CA VAL A 202 -7.29 15.47 20.00
C VAL A 202 -8.32 15.23 18.88
N GLY A 203 -9.28 14.37 19.14
CA GLY A 203 -10.35 14.01 18.20
C GLY A 203 -10.08 12.72 17.40
N LYS A 204 -8.85 12.23 17.40
CA LYS A 204 -8.53 10.91 16.81
C LYS A 204 -8.75 9.76 17.80
N LYS A 205 -8.85 8.54 17.27
CA LYS A 205 -8.95 7.34 18.10
C LYS A 205 -7.71 7.18 18.97
N GLY A 206 -7.89 6.71 20.20
CA GLY A 206 -6.81 6.39 21.12
C GLY A 206 -6.13 5.06 20.76
N ASP A 207 -5.53 5.01 19.57
CA ASP A 207 -4.81 3.85 19.03
C ASP A 207 -3.32 4.12 19.10
N PHE A 208 -2.59 3.40 19.94
CA PHE A 208 -1.14 3.53 20.03
C PHE A 208 -0.46 2.27 20.55
N VAL A 209 0.84 2.22 20.37
CA VAL A 209 1.71 1.13 20.83
C VAL A 209 2.65 1.68 21.89
N VAL A 210 2.75 0.98 23.02
CA VAL A 210 3.77 1.23 24.04
C VAL A 210 4.94 0.29 23.79
N LEU A 211 6.13 0.84 23.66
CA LEU A 211 7.33 0.06 23.41
C LEU A 211 8.03 -0.30 24.72
N ASN A 212 8.73 -1.43 24.71
CA ASN A 212 9.57 -1.93 25.80
C ASN A 212 11.03 -1.39 25.63
N THR A 213 11.14 -0.12 25.29
CA THR A 213 12.39 0.64 25.18
C THR A 213 12.09 2.11 25.42
N ASP A 214 13.03 2.82 26.02
CA ASP A 214 12.96 4.24 26.29
C ASP A 214 13.44 5.11 25.12
N ASN A 215 13.93 4.47 24.05
CA ASN A 215 14.45 5.18 22.89
C ASN A 215 14.03 4.48 21.58
N TYR A 216 13.20 5.15 20.79
CA TYR A 216 12.72 4.62 19.51
C TYR A 216 13.82 4.41 18.47
N HIS A 217 15.00 5.00 18.63
CA HIS A 217 16.17 4.74 17.78
C HIS A 217 16.64 3.29 17.83
N PHE A 218 16.25 2.51 18.83
CA PHE A 218 16.55 1.07 18.88
C PHE A 218 15.71 0.25 17.91
N LEU A 219 14.59 0.76 17.41
CA LEU A 219 13.70 0.00 16.52
C LEU A 219 14.39 -0.62 15.29
N PRO A 220 15.18 0.12 14.49
CA PRO A 220 15.91 -0.49 13.38
C PRO A 220 17.16 -1.26 13.83
N TYR A 221 17.68 -0.99 15.03
CA TYR A 221 18.84 -1.69 15.59
C TYR A 221 18.46 -3.11 16.06
N TYR A 222 17.29 -3.28 16.64
CA TYR A 222 16.72 -4.58 17.00
C TYR A 222 16.00 -5.22 15.80
N VAL A 223 16.77 -5.53 14.74
CA VAL A 223 16.26 -6.00 13.46
C VAL A 223 15.28 -7.16 13.64
N GLY A 224 14.02 -6.95 13.25
CA GLY A 224 12.98 -7.97 13.30
C GLY A 224 12.47 -8.38 14.69
N MET A 225 13.02 -7.81 15.75
CA MET A 225 12.57 -8.10 17.12
C MET A 225 11.30 -7.32 17.45
N ASN A 226 10.35 -7.97 18.12
CA ASN A 226 9.17 -7.30 18.62
C ASN A 226 9.48 -6.54 19.92
N CYS A 227 9.48 -5.21 19.84
CA CYS A 227 9.68 -4.31 20.97
C CYS A 227 8.36 -3.80 21.57
N VAL A 228 7.22 -4.36 21.18
CA VAL A 228 5.91 -3.95 21.70
C VAL A 228 5.70 -4.51 23.11
N HIS A 229 5.45 -3.62 24.06
CA HIS A 229 5.05 -3.98 25.42
C HIS A 229 3.52 -4.11 25.53
N THR A 230 2.79 -3.18 24.93
CA THR A 230 1.34 -3.12 25.02
C THR A 230 0.77 -2.40 23.78
N THR A 231 -0.39 -2.86 23.32
CA THR A 231 -1.16 -2.15 22.30
C THR A 231 -2.39 -1.53 22.96
N VAL A 232 -2.69 -0.29 22.62
CA VAL A 232 -3.91 0.40 23.02
C VAL A 232 -4.77 0.57 21.75
N LYS A 233 -6.01 0.12 21.82
CA LYS A 233 -6.99 0.25 20.74
C LYS A 233 -8.24 0.94 21.27
N GLU A 234 -8.55 2.11 20.73
CA GLU A 234 -9.69 2.94 21.19
C GLU A 234 -9.69 3.17 22.72
N GLY A 235 -8.50 3.38 23.28
CA GLY A 235 -8.30 3.59 24.72
C GLY A 235 -8.29 2.30 25.56
N VAL A 236 -8.50 1.12 24.98
CA VAL A 236 -8.47 -0.18 25.68
C VAL A 236 -7.08 -0.83 25.53
N LEU A 237 -6.54 -1.29 26.66
CA LEU A 237 -5.22 -1.94 26.75
C LEU A 237 -5.31 -3.41 26.32
N TYR A 238 -4.39 -3.83 25.46
CA TYR A 238 -4.19 -5.23 25.04
C TYR A 238 -2.73 -5.61 25.30
N PRO A 239 -2.42 -6.37 26.36
CA PRO A 239 -1.06 -6.82 26.61
C PRO A 239 -0.60 -7.76 25.50
N VAL A 240 0.68 -7.69 25.15
CA VAL A 240 1.32 -8.68 24.28
C VAL A 240 1.54 -9.94 25.10
N LEU A 241 1.07 -11.08 24.61
CA LEU A 241 1.23 -12.41 25.21
C LEU A 241 2.63 -12.95 24.99
#